data_a6f726b54a10a38d0a6cde6ce505ee3c
#
_entry.id   a6f726b54a10a38d0a6cde6ce505ee3c
#
_cell.length_a   1.000
_cell.length_b   1.000
_cell.length_c   1.000
_cell.angle_alpha   90.00
_cell.angle_beta   90.00
_cell.angle_gamma   90.00
#
_symmetry.space_group_name_H-M   'P 1'
#
loop_
_entity.id
_entity.type
_entity.pdbx_description
1 polymer ?
#
loop_
_entity_poly.entity_id
_entity_poly.type
_entity_poly.pdbx_seq_one_letter_code
_entity_poly.pdbx_strand_id
1 'polypeptide(L)'
;MGKVLIKEGTIVGVDKVYVGDVLIEDGIISRIERSIQEEGAPQVIHASGKYILPGFIDVHNHGSAGFDASFGTYDLGTGQFDSSERAYKNGLEKALKSYLKAGVTKVVLTSMAAPLDQLKDSFGHLKDFLQRDGYLSELVYGINLEGTFLKDPVYAGAQNPKYFFDVDEKVVNSLQVASGGSLRIVNIPPEHGEKGYKLTRKLKDLGIVVAGGHSAAYGDEYKKAIGEGLNLAVHFLNGPSRSNSKSFRSGGAVEAMLRSDRVFLEIICDGYHVDPSYVRDVIARKGFERVIMITDSMFANGMAHLEQFELFGLQGAVHKSREYLQVLGSENTLFGSVLNSNVGFSNVILWLTQEMEGTWHRTHKALPLNDALLQASAMFSSNPAKLLGIFDSGKGQKGTGSVEVGKSADLIVADLKADKLSISHNLLKGTVHETKNL
;
A
#
# COMPACT_ATOMS: atom_id res chain seq x y z
N MET A 1 -9.46 23.93 13.50
CA MET A 1 -10.33 23.14 12.59
C MET A 1 -11.72 23.11 13.21
N GLY A 2 -12.79 22.96 12.39
CA GLY A 2 -14.17 22.89 12.91
C GLY A 2 -14.51 21.51 13.49
N LYS A 3 -15.71 21.42 14.09
CA LYS A 3 -16.26 20.15 14.54
C LYS A 3 -16.95 19.43 13.39
N VAL A 4 -16.80 18.10 13.33
CA VAL A 4 -17.52 17.19 12.39
C VAL A 4 -18.23 16.11 13.20
N LEU A 5 -19.51 15.88 12.91
CA LEU A 5 -20.30 14.83 13.53
C LEU A 5 -20.82 13.87 12.46
N ILE A 6 -20.34 12.61 12.51
CA ILE A 6 -20.85 11.54 11.63
C ILE A 6 -21.93 10.80 12.45
N LYS A 7 -23.16 10.75 11.91
CA LYS A 7 -24.34 10.22 12.61
C LYS A 7 -24.81 8.88 12.05
N GLU A 8 -25.22 8.00 12.95
CA GLU A 8 -25.96 6.77 12.66
C GLU A 8 -25.22 5.78 11.74
N GLY A 9 -23.87 5.84 11.71
CA GLY A 9 -23.09 4.96 10.87
C GLY A 9 -22.79 3.62 11.51
N THR A 10 -22.58 2.59 10.70
CA THR A 10 -22.04 1.30 11.15
C THR A 10 -20.53 1.43 11.28
N ILE A 11 -20.04 1.51 12.49
CA ILE A 11 -18.62 1.70 12.83
C ILE A 11 -17.91 0.36 12.78
N VAL A 12 -16.86 0.26 11.94
CA VAL A 12 -15.93 -0.88 11.94
C VAL A 12 -14.79 -0.52 12.89
N GLY A 13 -14.91 -0.94 14.13
CA GLY A 13 -13.90 -0.73 15.17
C GLY A 13 -12.75 -1.72 15.04
N VAL A 14 -11.95 -1.87 16.11
CA VAL A 14 -10.82 -2.80 16.14
C VAL A 14 -11.30 -4.25 16.38
N ASP A 15 -12.27 -4.44 17.25
CA ASP A 15 -12.73 -5.74 17.76
C ASP A 15 -14.22 -6.03 17.50
N LYS A 16 -14.99 -5.02 17.08
CA LYS A 16 -16.43 -5.16 16.84
C LYS A 16 -16.97 -4.19 15.81
N VAL A 17 -18.09 -4.56 15.19
CA VAL A 17 -18.89 -3.72 14.29
C VAL A 17 -20.20 -3.35 15.00
N TYR A 18 -20.51 -2.06 15.07
CA TYR A 18 -21.69 -1.54 15.78
C TYR A 18 -22.17 -0.21 15.23
N VAL A 19 -23.42 0.14 15.49
CA VAL A 19 -23.99 1.43 15.07
C VAL A 19 -23.75 2.49 16.11
N GLY A 20 -23.32 3.69 15.67
CA GLY A 20 -23.08 4.82 16.55
C GLY A 20 -22.73 6.11 15.81
N ASP A 21 -22.53 7.16 16.58
CA ASP A 21 -22.09 8.47 16.14
C ASP A 21 -20.60 8.66 16.47
N VAL A 22 -19.90 9.40 15.59
CA VAL A 22 -18.48 9.76 15.78
C VAL A 22 -18.35 11.28 15.76
N LEU A 23 -17.88 11.88 16.87
CA LEU A 23 -17.55 13.30 16.94
C LEU A 23 -16.05 13.49 16.72
N ILE A 24 -15.73 14.43 15.84
CA ILE A 24 -14.36 14.82 15.50
C ILE A 24 -14.18 16.29 15.87
N GLU A 25 -13.14 16.58 16.63
CA GLU A 25 -12.75 17.92 17.03
C GLU A 25 -11.25 18.10 16.78
N ASP A 26 -10.91 19.18 16.10
CA ASP A 26 -9.52 19.52 15.74
C ASP A 26 -8.74 18.37 15.08
N GLY A 27 -9.42 17.62 14.23
CA GLY A 27 -8.85 16.51 13.46
C GLY A 27 -8.68 15.20 14.24
N ILE A 28 -9.21 15.12 15.46
CA ILE A 28 -9.11 13.97 16.36
C ILE A 28 -10.52 13.40 16.61
N ILE A 29 -10.65 12.10 16.68
CA ILE A 29 -11.86 11.44 17.14
C ILE A 29 -12.00 11.70 18.63
N SER A 30 -12.93 12.58 19.02
CA SER A 30 -13.09 13.00 20.41
C SER A 30 -14.06 12.13 21.18
N ARG A 31 -15.15 11.67 20.53
CA ARG A 31 -16.16 10.79 21.13
C ARG A 31 -16.72 9.79 20.12
N ILE A 32 -17.05 8.61 20.62
CA ILE A 32 -17.80 7.59 19.87
C ILE A 32 -18.88 7.08 20.83
N GLU A 33 -20.14 7.33 20.49
CA GLU A 33 -21.28 6.97 21.34
C GLU A 33 -22.45 6.47 20.47
N ARG A 34 -23.45 5.84 21.10
CA ARG A 34 -24.63 5.36 20.39
C ARG A 34 -25.41 6.52 19.74
N SER A 35 -25.46 7.67 20.41
CA SER A 35 -26.07 8.89 19.91
C SER A 35 -25.41 10.09 20.59
N ILE A 36 -24.91 11.03 19.78
CA ILE A 36 -24.27 12.26 20.27
C ILE A 36 -25.20 13.44 19.99
N GLN A 37 -25.53 14.17 21.05
CA GLN A 37 -26.14 15.50 20.96
C GLN A 37 -25.00 16.52 21.08
N GLU A 38 -24.81 17.33 20.06
CA GLU A 38 -23.73 18.31 20.01
C GLU A 38 -24.29 19.69 19.72
N GLU A 39 -24.00 20.65 20.61
CA GLU A 39 -24.30 22.06 20.43
C GLU A 39 -23.13 22.76 19.72
N GLY A 40 -23.41 23.81 18.94
CA GLY A 40 -22.36 24.60 18.27
C GLY A 40 -22.19 24.28 16.78
N ALA A 41 -23.23 23.74 16.12
CA ALA A 41 -23.33 23.58 14.66
C ALA A 41 -22.13 22.90 13.97
N PRO A 42 -21.79 21.66 14.32
CA PRO A 42 -20.78 20.90 13.59
C PRO A 42 -21.22 20.67 12.15
N GLN A 43 -20.24 20.44 11.25
CA GLN A 43 -20.57 19.84 9.95
C GLN A 43 -21.11 18.43 10.20
N VAL A 44 -22.34 18.14 9.76
CA VAL A 44 -22.98 16.83 9.99
C VAL A 44 -22.89 15.98 8.73
N ILE A 45 -22.43 14.72 8.89
CA ILE A 45 -22.46 13.69 7.85
C ILE A 45 -23.47 12.62 8.29
N HIS A 46 -24.55 12.44 7.53
CA HIS A 46 -25.52 11.38 7.76
C HIS A 46 -25.01 10.07 7.13
N ALA A 47 -24.73 9.08 7.99
CA ALA A 47 -24.15 7.80 7.62
C ALA A 47 -25.11 6.61 7.89
N SER A 48 -26.42 6.87 8.04
CA SER A 48 -27.40 5.80 8.21
C SER A 48 -27.35 4.82 7.05
N GLY A 49 -27.19 3.53 7.34
CA GLY A 49 -27.01 2.46 6.35
C GLY A 49 -25.62 2.43 5.69
N LYS A 50 -24.67 3.27 6.11
CA LYS A 50 -23.28 3.30 5.62
C LYS A 50 -22.32 2.81 6.68
N TYR A 51 -21.12 2.46 6.25
CA TYR A 51 -20.00 2.08 7.11
C TYR A 51 -19.09 3.26 7.37
N ILE A 52 -18.59 3.36 8.61
CA ILE A 52 -17.49 4.23 9.02
C ILE A 52 -16.29 3.33 9.23
N LEU A 53 -15.27 3.45 8.38
CA LEU A 53 -14.03 2.66 8.45
C LEU A 53 -12.84 3.60 8.68
N PRO A 54 -11.71 3.10 9.21
CA PRO A 54 -10.46 3.83 9.12
C PRO A 54 -10.08 3.99 7.64
N GLY A 55 -9.47 5.11 7.31
CA GLY A 55 -8.96 5.36 5.96
C GLY A 55 -7.88 4.34 5.59
N PHE A 56 -7.83 3.96 4.32
CA PHE A 56 -6.86 2.98 3.82
C PHE A 56 -5.45 3.55 3.79
N ILE A 57 -4.47 2.70 4.05
CA ILE A 57 -3.05 3.00 4.01
C ILE A 57 -2.39 2.07 3.01
N ASP A 58 -2.03 2.60 1.84
CA ASP A 58 -1.38 1.84 0.78
C ASP A 58 0.13 2.03 0.85
N VAL A 59 0.85 0.97 1.20
CA VAL A 59 2.31 1.03 1.41
C VAL A 59 3.13 0.66 0.18
N HIS A 60 2.44 0.24 -0.91
CA HIS A 60 3.08 -0.14 -2.16
C HIS A 60 2.24 0.33 -3.35
N ASN A 61 2.63 1.48 -3.92
CA ASN A 61 1.91 2.13 -5.01
C ASN A 61 2.86 2.97 -5.86
N HIS A 62 3.05 2.60 -7.12
CA HIS A 62 3.95 3.30 -8.05
C HIS A 62 3.32 4.57 -8.64
N GLY A 63 2.00 4.59 -8.79
CA GLY A 63 1.32 5.73 -9.38
C GLY A 63 -0.14 5.49 -9.75
N SER A 64 -0.75 6.49 -10.38
CA SER A 64 -2.13 6.48 -10.89
C SER A 64 -2.36 7.70 -11.79
N ALA A 65 -3.40 7.67 -12.61
CA ALA A 65 -3.87 8.80 -13.43
C ALA A 65 -2.77 9.43 -14.31
N GLY A 66 -1.87 8.59 -14.83
CA GLY A 66 -0.74 8.99 -15.66
C GLY A 66 0.52 9.38 -14.89
N PHE A 67 0.49 9.41 -13.57
CA PHE A 67 1.65 9.74 -12.73
C PHE A 67 2.39 8.48 -12.25
N ASP A 68 3.72 8.51 -12.31
CA ASP A 68 4.64 7.55 -11.72
C ASP A 68 5.63 8.25 -10.78
N ALA A 69 5.85 7.68 -9.61
CA ALA A 69 6.68 8.27 -8.56
C ALA A 69 8.16 8.43 -8.95
N SER A 70 8.66 7.60 -9.88
CA SER A 70 10.05 7.63 -10.35
C SER A 70 10.24 8.49 -11.58
N PHE A 71 9.20 8.62 -12.43
CA PHE A 71 9.36 9.12 -13.79
C PHE A 71 8.54 10.37 -14.10
N GLY A 72 7.60 10.75 -13.24
CA GLY A 72 6.73 11.91 -13.45
C GLY A 72 5.43 11.57 -14.17
N THR A 73 5.02 12.38 -15.13
CA THR A 73 3.71 12.25 -15.80
C THR A 73 3.86 11.70 -17.21
N TYR A 74 3.11 10.65 -17.51
CA TYR A 74 3.04 10.04 -18.84
C TYR A 74 2.19 10.89 -19.78
N ASP A 75 2.74 11.25 -20.91
CA ASP A 75 2.06 11.98 -21.98
C ASP A 75 1.57 11.01 -23.07
N LEU A 76 0.25 10.90 -23.22
CA LEU A 76 -0.36 10.02 -24.23
C LEU A 76 -0.03 10.41 -25.68
N GLY A 77 0.27 11.70 -25.93
CA GLY A 77 0.56 12.19 -27.27
C GLY A 77 1.97 11.82 -27.75
N THR A 78 2.93 11.82 -26.83
CA THR A 78 4.33 11.46 -27.12
C THR A 78 4.68 10.01 -26.77
N GLY A 79 3.89 9.36 -25.90
CA GLY A 79 4.19 8.04 -25.37
C GLY A 79 5.37 8.03 -24.40
N GLN A 80 5.72 9.18 -23.77
CA GLN A 80 6.87 9.33 -22.91
C GLN A 80 6.49 10.00 -21.57
N PHE A 81 7.38 9.84 -20.58
CA PHE A 81 7.25 10.53 -19.30
C PHE A 81 7.88 11.92 -19.35
N ASP A 82 7.16 12.92 -18.84
CA ASP A 82 7.69 14.24 -18.54
C ASP A 82 8.05 14.30 -17.05
N SER A 83 9.36 14.31 -16.77
CA SER A 83 9.92 14.37 -15.42
C SER A 83 10.18 15.80 -14.92
N SER A 84 9.79 16.83 -15.67
CA SER A 84 9.93 18.22 -15.21
C SER A 84 9.17 18.43 -13.89
N GLU A 85 9.69 19.32 -13.05
CA GLU A 85 9.08 19.65 -11.75
C GLU A 85 7.58 19.96 -11.87
N ARG A 86 7.21 20.74 -12.89
CA ARG A 86 5.82 21.12 -13.15
C ARG A 86 4.95 19.90 -13.49
N ALA A 87 5.39 19.03 -14.38
CA ALA A 87 4.66 17.85 -14.80
C ALA A 87 4.54 16.87 -13.64
N TYR A 88 5.65 16.64 -12.90
CA TYR A 88 5.68 15.80 -11.71
C TYR A 88 4.64 16.24 -10.68
N LYS A 89 4.65 17.50 -10.27
CA LYS A 89 3.74 18.04 -9.24
C LYS A 89 2.28 18.00 -9.68
N ASN A 90 1.99 18.33 -10.94
CA ASN A 90 0.62 18.28 -11.48
C ASN A 90 0.10 16.83 -11.59
N GLY A 91 0.95 15.91 -12.01
CA GLY A 91 0.60 14.47 -12.07
C GLY A 91 0.36 13.89 -10.67
N LEU A 92 1.24 14.21 -9.72
CA LEU A 92 1.10 13.79 -8.33
C LEU A 92 -0.24 14.28 -7.74
N GLU A 93 -0.63 15.54 -7.96
CA GLU A 93 -1.94 16.05 -7.49
C GLU A 93 -3.11 15.24 -8.04
N LYS A 94 -3.07 14.85 -9.32
CA LYS A 94 -4.11 14.00 -9.95
C LYS A 94 -4.14 12.60 -9.32
N ALA A 95 -2.97 12.00 -9.13
CA ALA A 95 -2.86 10.69 -8.48
C ALA A 95 -3.39 10.72 -7.04
N LEU A 96 -3.02 11.74 -6.25
CA LEU A 96 -3.48 11.87 -4.87
C LEU A 96 -5.00 12.07 -4.76
N LYS A 97 -5.61 12.81 -5.69
CA LYS A 97 -7.08 12.91 -5.78
C LYS A 97 -7.73 11.56 -6.12
N SER A 98 -7.12 10.79 -7.00
CA SER A 98 -7.57 9.43 -7.33
C SER A 98 -7.50 8.51 -6.09
N TYR A 99 -6.43 8.59 -5.30
CA TYR A 99 -6.30 7.82 -4.06
C TYR A 99 -7.37 8.22 -3.02
N LEU A 100 -7.63 9.51 -2.85
CA LEU A 100 -8.72 9.98 -1.99
C LEU A 100 -10.09 9.41 -2.41
N LYS A 101 -10.38 9.38 -3.71
CA LYS A 101 -11.61 8.76 -4.24
C LYS A 101 -11.70 7.28 -3.89
N ALA A 102 -10.57 6.60 -3.85
CA ALA A 102 -10.46 5.18 -3.51
C ALA A 102 -10.41 4.91 -1.98
N GLY A 103 -10.54 5.94 -1.14
CA GLY A 103 -10.56 5.79 0.33
C GLY A 103 -9.19 5.79 0.99
N VAL A 104 -8.12 6.08 0.25
CA VAL A 104 -6.76 6.17 0.81
C VAL A 104 -6.60 7.46 1.60
N THR A 105 -6.04 7.37 2.79
CA THR A 105 -5.69 8.50 3.66
C THR A 105 -4.18 8.62 3.89
N LYS A 106 -3.43 7.55 3.61
CA LYS A 106 -1.96 7.57 3.57
C LYS A 106 -1.48 6.68 2.43
N VAL A 107 -0.46 7.15 1.70
CA VAL A 107 0.22 6.38 0.66
C VAL A 107 1.73 6.46 0.85
N VAL A 108 2.41 5.34 0.64
CA VAL A 108 3.87 5.30 0.48
C VAL A 108 4.15 5.08 -1.00
N LEU A 109 4.67 6.13 -1.66
CA LEU A 109 4.94 6.11 -3.10
C LEU A 109 6.13 5.20 -3.39
N THR A 110 5.98 4.25 -4.28
CA THR A 110 6.97 3.23 -4.58
C THR A 110 7.77 3.59 -5.82
N SER A 111 9.10 3.51 -5.72
CA SER A 111 9.98 3.76 -6.87
C SER A 111 10.26 2.49 -7.66
N MET A 112 10.38 2.65 -8.98
CA MET A 112 10.94 1.65 -9.89
C MET A 112 12.48 1.66 -9.86
N ALA A 113 13.11 0.64 -10.45
CA ALA A 113 14.53 0.67 -10.78
C ALA A 113 14.77 1.74 -11.86
N ALA A 114 15.57 2.75 -11.54
CA ALA A 114 15.84 3.89 -12.41
C ALA A 114 17.26 4.44 -12.19
N PRO A 115 17.77 5.27 -13.11
CA PRO A 115 19.02 6.00 -12.89
C PRO A 115 18.97 6.79 -11.58
N LEU A 116 20.08 6.79 -10.84
CA LEU A 116 20.12 7.41 -9.50
C LEU A 116 19.81 8.91 -9.55
N ASP A 117 20.26 9.61 -10.58
CA ASP A 117 19.98 11.05 -10.73
C ASP A 117 18.50 11.30 -11.02
N GLN A 118 17.85 10.44 -11.82
CA GLN A 118 16.40 10.48 -12.04
C GLN A 118 15.63 10.33 -10.72
N LEU A 119 16.02 9.36 -9.88
CA LEU A 119 15.39 9.19 -8.58
C LEU A 119 15.62 10.39 -7.65
N LYS A 120 16.81 10.99 -7.66
CA LYS A 120 17.11 12.20 -6.87
C LYS A 120 16.24 13.38 -7.29
N ASP A 121 16.09 13.60 -8.60
CA ASP A 121 15.27 14.68 -9.16
C ASP A 121 13.80 14.49 -8.78
N SER A 122 13.24 13.28 -9.01
CA SER A 122 11.86 12.95 -8.67
C SER A 122 11.59 13.09 -7.16
N PHE A 123 12.51 12.62 -6.31
CA PHE A 123 12.39 12.74 -4.86
C PHE A 123 12.58 14.20 -4.39
N GLY A 124 13.37 15.00 -5.10
CA GLY A 124 13.47 16.43 -4.90
C GLY A 124 12.16 17.15 -5.19
N HIS A 125 11.51 16.83 -6.31
CA HIS A 125 10.19 17.36 -6.65
C HIS A 125 9.11 16.96 -5.63
N LEU A 126 9.16 15.70 -5.15
CA LEU A 126 8.28 15.24 -4.09
C LEU A 126 8.52 16.02 -2.78
N LYS A 127 9.78 16.15 -2.35
CA LYS A 127 10.14 16.95 -1.17
C LYS A 127 9.55 18.36 -1.24
N ASP A 128 9.72 19.03 -2.38
CA ASP A 128 9.21 20.38 -2.57
C ASP A 128 7.67 20.44 -2.60
N PHE A 129 7.01 19.35 -3.08
CA PHE A 129 5.57 19.22 -2.99
C PHE A 129 5.10 19.08 -1.54
N LEU A 130 5.79 18.25 -0.74
CA LEU A 130 5.44 18.01 0.66
C LEU A 130 5.62 19.24 1.57
N GLN A 131 6.44 20.22 1.15
CA GLN A 131 6.63 21.47 1.87
C GLN A 131 5.52 22.51 1.60
N ARG A 132 4.62 22.25 0.66
CA ARG A 132 3.47 23.12 0.37
C ARG A 132 2.38 22.91 1.41
N ASP A 133 1.75 23.99 1.83
CA ASP A 133 0.52 23.92 2.60
C ASP A 133 -0.61 23.34 1.74
N GLY A 134 -1.23 22.28 2.22
CA GLY A 134 -2.35 21.67 1.51
C GLY A 134 -2.64 20.24 1.97
N TYR A 135 -3.91 19.88 1.95
CA TYR A 135 -4.35 18.56 2.42
C TYR A 135 -3.78 17.40 1.60
N LEU A 136 -3.44 17.60 0.33
CA LEU A 136 -2.88 16.54 -0.53
C LEU A 136 -1.47 16.11 -0.07
N SER A 137 -0.67 17.03 0.48
CA SER A 137 0.65 16.66 1.02
C SER A 137 0.55 15.71 2.22
N GLU A 138 -0.55 15.77 2.96
CA GLU A 138 -0.78 14.91 4.13
C GLU A 138 -1.09 13.46 3.78
N LEU A 139 -1.51 13.17 2.51
CA LEU A 139 -1.71 11.79 2.07
C LEU A 139 -0.38 11.06 1.90
N VAL A 140 0.68 11.75 1.49
CA VAL A 140 1.96 11.10 1.23
C VAL A 140 2.70 10.91 2.55
N TYR A 141 2.83 9.65 2.98
CA TYR A 141 3.59 9.33 4.19
C TYR A 141 5.09 9.22 3.92
N GLY A 142 5.47 8.85 2.70
CA GLY A 142 6.88 8.76 2.29
C GLY A 142 7.08 7.93 1.03
N ILE A 143 8.27 7.36 0.94
CA ILE A 143 8.76 6.64 -0.22
C ILE A 143 9.11 5.20 0.17
N ASN A 144 8.73 4.24 -0.68
CA ASN A 144 9.19 2.87 -0.71
C ASN A 144 10.21 2.71 -1.85
N LEU A 145 11.46 2.45 -1.51
CA LEU A 145 12.55 2.24 -2.46
C LEU A 145 12.60 0.74 -2.83
N GLU A 146 11.92 0.34 -3.90
CA GLU A 146 11.78 -1.07 -4.27
C GLU A 146 12.88 -1.56 -5.20
N GLY A 147 13.01 -0.96 -6.39
CA GLY A 147 13.81 -1.53 -7.49
C GLY A 147 15.32 -1.32 -7.38
N THR A 148 15.77 -0.38 -6.55
CA THR A 148 17.16 0.13 -6.57
C THR A 148 18.21 -0.93 -6.26
N PHE A 149 17.97 -1.82 -5.29
CA PHE A 149 18.95 -2.82 -4.84
C PHE A 149 18.62 -4.25 -5.27
N LEU A 150 17.83 -4.42 -6.32
CA LEU A 150 17.65 -5.74 -6.92
C LEU A 150 18.96 -6.28 -7.45
N LYS A 151 19.11 -7.61 -7.53
CA LYS A 151 20.40 -8.20 -7.86
C LYS A 151 20.32 -9.18 -9.02
N ASP A 152 19.40 -10.15 -8.95
CA ASP A 152 19.30 -11.20 -9.95
C ASP A 152 18.24 -10.84 -11.01
N PRO A 153 18.64 -10.66 -12.30
CA PRO A 153 17.70 -10.33 -13.38
C PRO A 153 16.58 -11.35 -13.58
N VAL A 154 16.75 -12.59 -13.16
CA VAL A 154 15.70 -13.63 -13.26
C VAL A 154 14.49 -13.29 -12.38
N TYR A 155 14.71 -12.56 -11.29
CA TYR A 155 13.67 -12.16 -10.34
C TYR A 155 13.28 -10.68 -10.48
N ALA A 156 13.71 -10.05 -11.56
CA ALA A 156 13.46 -8.62 -11.81
C ALA A 156 11.95 -8.26 -11.88
N GLY A 157 11.10 -9.20 -12.32
CA GLY A 157 9.70 -8.84 -12.62
C GLY A 157 9.62 -7.76 -13.70
N ALA A 158 8.88 -6.69 -13.43
CA ALA A 158 8.77 -5.52 -14.29
C ALA A 158 9.81 -4.42 -13.95
N GLN A 159 10.96 -4.78 -13.39
CA GLN A 159 12.07 -3.86 -13.10
C GLN A 159 13.18 -4.02 -14.14
N ASN A 160 13.81 -2.91 -14.60
CA ASN A 160 14.90 -2.99 -15.58
C ASN A 160 16.25 -3.27 -14.90
N PRO A 161 16.89 -4.45 -15.16
CA PRO A 161 18.14 -4.82 -14.51
C PRO A 161 19.31 -3.88 -14.78
N LYS A 162 19.26 -3.06 -15.82
CA LYS A 162 20.26 -2.05 -16.16
C LYS A 162 20.45 -1.04 -15.00
N TYR A 163 19.43 -0.86 -14.17
CA TYR A 163 19.40 0.15 -13.10
C TYR A 163 19.46 -0.48 -11.71
N PHE A 164 19.92 -1.72 -11.60
CA PHE A 164 20.18 -2.35 -10.31
C PHE A 164 21.52 -1.88 -9.75
N PHE A 165 21.53 -1.50 -8.51
CA PHE A 165 22.74 -1.08 -7.78
C PHE A 165 23.10 -2.14 -6.74
N ASP A 166 24.41 -2.33 -6.51
CA ASP A 166 24.85 -3.05 -5.34
C ASP A 166 24.47 -2.27 -4.07
N VAL A 167 24.21 -2.99 -2.98
CA VAL A 167 23.83 -2.33 -1.72
C VAL A 167 24.95 -1.42 -1.23
N ASP A 168 24.65 -0.14 -1.11
CA ASP A 168 25.56 0.90 -0.62
C ASP A 168 24.76 1.90 0.22
N GLU A 169 25.20 2.09 1.46
CA GLU A 169 24.65 3.10 2.35
C GLU A 169 24.69 4.51 1.76
N LYS A 170 25.72 4.83 0.97
CA LYS A 170 25.85 6.16 0.34
C LYS A 170 24.70 6.41 -0.64
N VAL A 171 24.22 5.38 -1.35
CA VAL A 171 23.06 5.48 -2.23
C VAL A 171 21.81 5.81 -1.41
N VAL A 172 21.55 5.05 -0.33
CA VAL A 172 20.41 5.32 0.56
C VAL A 172 20.48 6.74 1.13
N ASN A 173 21.64 7.13 1.66
CA ASN A 173 21.83 8.47 2.24
C ASN A 173 21.60 9.58 1.21
N SER A 174 22.06 9.40 -0.03
CA SER A 174 21.86 10.38 -1.10
C SER A 174 20.38 10.56 -1.45
N LEU A 175 19.62 9.45 -1.52
CA LEU A 175 18.19 9.48 -1.77
C LEU A 175 17.39 10.00 -0.56
N GLN A 176 17.84 9.70 0.66
CA GLN A 176 17.24 10.24 1.88
C GLN A 176 17.40 11.77 1.96
N VAL A 177 18.57 12.29 1.56
CA VAL A 177 18.79 13.75 1.47
C VAL A 177 17.92 14.36 0.37
N ALA A 178 17.89 13.77 -0.82
CA ALA A 178 17.08 14.25 -1.94
C ALA A 178 15.59 14.29 -1.60
N SER A 179 15.08 13.27 -0.89
CA SER A 179 13.68 13.17 -0.46
C SER A 179 13.33 13.99 0.79
N GLY A 180 14.29 14.74 1.37
CA GLY A 180 14.07 15.46 2.63
C GLY A 180 13.75 14.55 3.83
N GLY A 181 14.30 13.34 3.86
CA GLY A 181 14.07 12.38 4.93
C GLY A 181 12.81 11.53 4.77
N SER A 182 12.28 11.39 3.56
CA SER A 182 10.98 10.73 3.33
C SER A 182 11.05 9.24 3.01
N LEU A 183 12.24 8.59 2.97
CA LEU A 183 12.31 7.13 2.82
C LEU A 183 11.71 6.46 4.05
N ARG A 184 10.76 5.56 3.83
CA ARG A 184 10.06 4.79 4.88
C ARG A 184 10.27 3.29 4.76
N ILE A 185 10.41 2.80 3.52
CA ILE A 185 10.59 1.39 3.21
C ILE A 185 11.76 1.28 2.24
N VAL A 186 12.62 0.29 2.41
CA VAL A 186 13.72 -0.04 1.48
C VAL A 186 13.76 -1.53 1.26
N ASN A 187 13.65 -1.96 0.00
CA ASN A 187 13.79 -3.36 -0.38
C ASN A 187 15.28 -3.73 -0.48
N ILE A 188 15.70 -4.73 0.31
CA ILE A 188 17.04 -5.29 0.29
C ILE A 188 16.95 -6.80 0.14
N PRO A 189 17.11 -7.33 -1.09
CA PRO A 189 17.13 -8.76 -1.32
C PRO A 189 18.23 -9.46 -0.49
N PRO A 190 17.90 -10.56 0.25
CA PRO A 190 18.85 -11.20 1.16
C PRO A 190 20.10 -11.79 0.50
N GLU A 191 20.09 -12.07 -0.81
CA GLU A 191 21.23 -12.55 -1.57
C GLU A 191 22.42 -11.57 -1.68
N HIS A 192 22.27 -10.34 -1.18
CA HIS A 192 23.39 -9.43 -0.96
C HIS A 192 24.29 -9.87 0.23
N GLY A 193 23.86 -10.85 1.02
CA GLY A 193 24.64 -11.43 2.10
C GLY A 193 25.02 -10.41 3.17
N GLU A 194 26.27 -10.48 3.67
CA GLU A 194 26.73 -9.64 4.81
C GLU A 194 26.61 -8.13 4.56
N LYS A 195 26.79 -7.65 3.33
CA LYS A 195 26.58 -6.23 2.99
C LYS A 195 25.12 -5.84 3.19
N GLY A 196 24.20 -6.67 2.66
CA GLY A 196 22.75 -6.47 2.82
C GLY A 196 22.34 -6.52 4.28
N TYR A 197 22.80 -7.51 5.04
CA TYR A 197 22.49 -7.67 6.47
C TYR A 197 22.97 -6.47 7.31
N LYS A 198 24.18 -5.95 7.04
CA LYS A 198 24.69 -4.76 7.71
C LYS A 198 23.82 -3.53 7.43
N LEU A 199 23.41 -3.32 6.18
CA LEU A 199 22.53 -2.21 5.80
C LEU A 199 21.14 -2.38 6.42
N THR A 200 20.60 -3.61 6.43
CA THR A 200 19.31 -3.94 7.08
C THR A 200 19.28 -3.52 8.55
N ARG A 201 20.31 -3.90 9.34
CA ARG A 201 20.41 -3.46 10.75
C ARG A 201 20.39 -1.96 10.89
N LYS A 202 21.18 -1.27 10.07
CA LYS A 202 21.30 0.18 10.12
C LYS A 202 19.98 0.88 9.80
N LEU A 203 19.27 0.45 8.76
CA LEU A 203 17.97 1.01 8.37
C LEU A 203 16.92 0.77 9.46
N LYS A 204 16.87 -0.43 10.03
CA LYS A 204 16.01 -0.74 11.16
C LYS A 204 16.27 0.21 12.34
N ASP A 205 17.57 0.45 12.69
CA ASP A 205 17.93 1.34 13.81
C ASP A 205 17.52 2.81 13.53
N LEU A 206 17.41 3.19 12.26
CA LEU A 206 16.88 4.49 11.82
C LEU A 206 15.33 4.52 11.77
N GLY A 207 14.65 3.41 12.07
CA GLY A 207 13.20 3.29 12.00
C GLY A 207 12.66 3.18 10.57
N ILE A 208 13.49 2.79 9.61
CA ILE A 208 13.10 2.51 8.23
C ILE A 208 12.76 1.03 8.13
N VAL A 209 11.60 0.72 7.55
CA VAL A 209 11.15 -0.65 7.28
C VAL A 209 12.07 -1.28 6.24
N VAL A 210 12.56 -2.49 6.50
CA VAL A 210 13.33 -3.24 5.53
C VAL A 210 12.48 -4.35 4.94
N ALA A 211 12.28 -4.27 3.62
CA ALA A 211 11.54 -5.24 2.85
C ALA A 211 12.46 -6.26 2.16
N GLY A 212 11.90 -7.37 1.76
CA GLY A 212 12.58 -8.38 0.94
C GLY A 212 11.64 -8.95 -0.12
N GLY A 213 12.02 -8.75 -1.37
CA GLY A 213 11.31 -9.26 -2.54
C GLY A 213 12.17 -9.15 -3.79
N HIS A 214 11.67 -9.64 -4.93
CA HIS A 214 12.43 -9.73 -6.17
C HIS A 214 13.81 -10.40 -5.95
N SER A 215 13.81 -11.61 -5.38
CA SER A 215 15.00 -12.16 -4.74
C SER A 215 15.28 -13.59 -5.16
N ALA A 216 16.55 -13.86 -5.44
CA ALA A 216 17.08 -15.21 -5.66
C ALA A 216 17.43 -15.93 -4.34
N ALA A 217 17.24 -15.30 -3.19
CA ALA A 217 17.65 -15.85 -1.90
C ALA A 217 16.85 -17.08 -1.49
N TYR A 218 17.52 -17.99 -0.78
CA TYR A 218 16.90 -19.16 -0.16
C TYR A 218 16.30 -18.84 1.21
N GLY A 219 15.52 -19.77 1.75
CA GLY A 219 14.87 -19.62 3.05
C GLY A 219 15.81 -19.33 4.21
N ASP A 220 17.03 -19.87 4.22
CA ASP A 220 18.01 -19.61 5.28
C ASP A 220 18.61 -18.20 5.21
N GLU A 221 18.77 -17.64 4.00
CA GLU A 221 19.18 -16.24 3.80
C GLU A 221 18.08 -15.30 4.29
N TYR A 222 16.79 -15.59 3.97
CA TYR A 222 15.66 -14.85 4.52
C TYR A 222 15.57 -14.93 6.04
N LYS A 223 15.75 -16.12 6.65
CA LYS A 223 15.79 -16.25 8.12
C LYS A 223 16.87 -15.36 8.74
N LYS A 224 18.06 -15.32 8.11
CA LYS A 224 19.13 -14.45 8.56
C LYS A 224 18.77 -12.99 8.43
N ALA A 225 18.27 -12.55 7.28
CA ALA A 225 17.82 -11.17 7.05
C ALA A 225 16.71 -10.74 8.04
N ILE A 226 15.74 -11.63 8.33
CA ILE A 226 14.70 -11.39 9.35
C ILE A 226 15.34 -11.25 10.75
N GLY A 227 16.35 -12.03 11.08
CA GLY A 227 17.12 -11.89 12.31
C GLY A 227 17.79 -10.52 12.44
N GLU A 228 18.22 -9.95 11.33
CA GLU A 228 18.88 -8.64 11.24
C GLU A 228 17.91 -7.46 11.16
N GLY A 229 16.61 -7.70 10.88
CA GLY A 229 15.60 -6.65 10.92
C GLY A 229 14.69 -6.55 9.72
N LEU A 230 14.82 -7.40 8.69
CA LEU A 230 13.85 -7.49 7.61
C LEU A 230 12.49 -7.86 8.22
N ASN A 231 11.46 -7.05 7.95
CA ASN A 231 10.14 -7.19 8.57
C ASN A 231 8.95 -7.01 7.60
N LEU A 232 9.23 -6.92 6.29
CA LEU A 232 8.22 -6.83 5.24
C LEU A 232 8.56 -7.77 4.08
N ALA A 233 7.58 -8.51 3.57
CA ALA A 233 7.65 -9.26 2.31
C ALA A 233 7.00 -8.43 1.21
N VAL A 234 7.76 -8.04 0.20
CA VAL A 234 7.28 -7.28 -0.96
C VAL A 234 6.32 -8.16 -1.76
N HIS A 235 5.12 -7.67 -2.06
CA HIS A 235 4.02 -8.35 -2.80
C HIS A 235 4.17 -9.88 -2.76
N PHE A 236 3.97 -10.43 -1.56
CA PHE A 236 4.15 -11.84 -1.22
C PHE A 236 3.45 -12.77 -2.23
N LEU A 237 4.13 -13.83 -2.63
CA LEU A 237 3.86 -14.76 -3.74
C LEU A 237 4.22 -14.24 -5.14
N ASN A 238 4.46 -12.93 -5.31
CA ASN A 238 4.97 -12.34 -6.55
C ASN A 238 6.42 -11.87 -6.41
N GLY A 239 6.88 -11.53 -5.21
CA GLY A 239 8.21 -11.04 -4.94
C GLY A 239 9.21 -12.09 -4.44
N PRO A 240 8.98 -12.80 -3.33
CA PRO A 240 9.88 -13.84 -2.84
C PRO A 240 9.68 -15.12 -3.64
N SER A 241 10.54 -15.35 -4.60
CA SER A 241 10.26 -16.30 -5.69
C SER A 241 11.01 -17.63 -5.58
N ARG A 242 12.07 -17.72 -4.79
CA ARG A 242 12.87 -18.96 -4.76
C ARG A 242 12.36 -19.94 -3.72
N SER A 243 11.95 -21.11 -4.17
CA SER A 243 11.71 -22.29 -3.33
C SER A 243 12.81 -23.30 -3.51
N ASN A 244 13.14 -24.06 -2.46
CA ASN A 244 14.09 -25.15 -2.55
C ASN A 244 13.41 -26.39 -3.17
N SER A 245 13.50 -26.52 -4.49
CA SER A 245 12.75 -27.53 -5.27
C SER A 245 13.21 -28.98 -5.07
N LYS A 246 14.39 -29.23 -4.49
CA LYS A 246 14.97 -30.59 -4.39
C LYS A 246 15.06 -31.16 -2.98
N SER A 247 14.98 -30.35 -1.97
CA SER A 247 14.94 -30.83 -0.58
C SER A 247 14.15 -29.85 0.29
N PHE A 248 13.18 -30.36 1.02
CA PHE A 248 12.38 -29.57 1.98
C PHE A 248 13.10 -29.36 3.33
N ARG A 249 14.44 -29.36 3.36
CA ARG A 249 15.19 -29.25 4.61
C ARG A 249 14.99 -27.92 5.32
N SER A 250 15.04 -26.81 4.59
CA SER A 250 14.99 -25.45 5.16
C SER A 250 13.77 -24.66 4.70
N GLY A 251 13.03 -25.14 3.70
CA GLY A 251 12.03 -24.39 2.98
C GLY A 251 12.63 -23.30 2.08
N GLY A 252 11.80 -22.62 1.32
CA GLY A 252 12.18 -21.48 0.48
C GLY A 252 11.94 -20.15 1.18
N ALA A 253 11.98 -19.09 0.38
CA ALA A 253 11.66 -17.72 0.81
C ALA A 253 10.23 -17.61 1.36
N VAL A 254 9.27 -18.20 0.65
CA VAL A 254 7.84 -18.20 1.02
C VAL A 254 7.64 -18.79 2.41
N GLU A 255 8.19 -20.00 2.68
CA GLU A 255 8.06 -20.66 3.98
C GLU A 255 8.79 -19.89 5.10
N ALA A 256 9.94 -19.28 4.82
CA ALA A 256 10.65 -18.48 5.81
C ALA A 256 9.82 -17.27 6.27
N MET A 257 9.16 -16.58 5.33
CA MET A 257 8.33 -15.42 5.62
C MET A 257 6.99 -15.79 6.26
N LEU A 258 6.31 -16.84 5.76
CA LEU A 258 5.08 -17.34 6.36
C LEU A 258 5.25 -17.74 7.83
N ARG A 259 6.37 -18.35 8.16
CA ARG A 259 6.66 -18.90 9.49
C ARG A 259 7.07 -17.85 10.52
N SER A 260 7.50 -16.65 10.07
CA SER A 260 8.04 -15.62 10.96
C SER A 260 6.96 -14.67 11.47
N ASP A 261 6.72 -14.60 12.76
CA ASP A 261 5.79 -13.64 13.38
C ASP A 261 6.27 -12.17 13.31
N ARG A 262 7.52 -11.94 12.87
CA ARG A 262 8.13 -10.61 12.75
C ARG A 262 7.86 -9.94 11.42
N VAL A 263 7.46 -10.71 10.39
CA VAL A 263 7.33 -10.23 9.01
C VAL A 263 5.87 -9.97 8.69
N PHE A 264 5.57 -8.79 8.16
CA PHE A 264 4.30 -8.51 7.46
C PHE A 264 4.40 -8.99 6.02
N LEU A 265 3.28 -9.42 5.45
CA LEU A 265 3.19 -9.88 4.08
C LEU A 265 2.30 -8.93 3.29
N GLU A 266 2.86 -8.24 2.29
CA GLU A 266 2.06 -7.52 1.30
C GLU A 266 1.39 -8.52 0.34
N ILE A 267 0.14 -8.27 -0.03
CA ILE A 267 -0.58 -9.03 -1.05
C ILE A 267 -1.28 -8.07 -1.99
N ILE A 268 -1.05 -8.22 -3.29
CA ILE A 268 -1.82 -7.55 -4.32
C ILE A 268 -3.18 -8.23 -4.41
N CYS A 269 -4.25 -7.51 -4.08
CA CYS A 269 -5.60 -8.07 -3.94
C CYS A 269 -6.49 -7.82 -5.17
N ASP A 270 -5.93 -7.92 -6.36
CA ASP A 270 -6.64 -7.77 -7.64
C ASP A 270 -7.27 -9.10 -8.14
N GLY A 271 -6.81 -10.25 -7.63
CA GLY A 271 -7.24 -11.58 -8.06
C GLY A 271 -6.54 -12.10 -9.31
N TYR A 272 -5.57 -11.34 -9.86
CA TYR A 272 -4.74 -11.73 -11.01
C TYR A 272 -3.31 -12.06 -10.60
N HIS A 273 -2.72 -11.26 -9.71
CA HIS A 273 -1.37 -11.50 -9.19
C HIS A 273 -1.35 -12.70 -8.24
N VAL A 274 -2.37 -12.82 -7.41
CA VAL A 274 -2.52 -13.92 -6.45
C VAL A 274 -3.95 -14.42 -6.54
N ASP A 275 -4.11 -15.72 -6.85
CA ASP A 275 -5.42 -16.36 -6.85
C ASP A 275 -6.09 -16.22 -5.47
N PRO A 276 -7.39 -15.94 -5.39
CA PRO A 276 -8.11 -15.79 -4.12
C PRO A 276 -7.96 -16.96 -3.15
N SER A 277 -7.80 -18.20 -3.66
CA SER A 277 -7.55 -19.36 -2.82
C SER A 277 -6.23 -19.28 -2.05
N TYR A 278 -5.17 -18.80 -2.70
CA TYR A 278 -3.89 -18.53 -2.04
C TYR A 278 -3.97 -17.38 -1.06
N VAL A 279 -4.73 -16.31 -1.36
CA VAL A 279 -4.95 -15.21 -0.41
C VAL A 279 -5.58 -15.74 0.88
N ARG A 280 -6.63 -16.59 0.77
CA ARG A 280 -7.27 -17.24 1.92
C ARG A 280 -6.30 -18.14 2.68
N ASP A 281 -5.49 -18.91 1.97
CA ASP A 281 -4.47 -19.79 2.56
C ASP A 281 -3.42 -19.01 3.35
N VAL A 282 -2.96 -17.86 2.80
CA VAL A 282 -2.00 -16.97 3.48
C VAL A 282 -2.62 -16.40 4.74
N ILE A 283 -3.84 -15.86 4.68
CA ILE A 283 -4.55 -15.35 5.85
C ILE A 283 -4.70 -16.43 6.92
N ALA A 284 -5.09 -17.63 6.55
CA ALA A 284 -5.27 -18.75 7.48
C ALA A 284 -3.96 -19.21 8.14
N ARG A 285 -2.83 -19.17 7.40
CA ARG A 285 -1.52 -19.63 7.90
C ARG A 285 -0.77 -18.57 8.67
N LYS A 286 -0.87 -17.31 8.23
CA LYS A 286 -0.11 -16.18 8.79
C LYS A 286 -0.84 -15.49 9.93
N GLY A 287 -2.17 -15.50 9.90
CA GLY A 287 -3.03 -14.60 10.66
C GLY A 287 -3.21 -13.26 9.93
N PHE A 288 -4.45 -12.78 9.87
CA PHE A 288 -4.77 -11.53 9.18
C PHE A 288 -4.01 -10.33 9.78
N GLU A 289 -3.59 -10.39 11.05
CA GLU A 289 -2.87 -9.33 11.75
C GLU A 289 -1.45 -9.08 11.20
N ARG A 290 -0.96 -9.95 10.32
CA ARG A 290 0.36 -9.85 9.69
C ARG A 290 0.28 -9.78 8.16
N VAL A 291 -0.91 -9.62 7.60
CA VAL A 291 -1.15 -9.43 6.18
C VAL A 291 -1.49 -7.96 5.92
N ILE A 292 -0.93 -7.40 4.87
CA ILE A 292 -1.20 -6.04 4.39
C ILE A 292 -1.66 -6.16 2.95
N MET A 293 -2.86 -5.65 2.66
CA MET A 293 -3.36 -5.55 1.30
C MET A 293 -2.82 -4.29 0.66
N ILE A 294 -2.25 -4.43 -0.53
CA ILE A 294 -1.66 -3.36 -1.32
C ILE A 294 -2.30 -3.29 -2.70
N THR A 295 -2.09 -2.20 -3.40
CA THR A 295 -2.54 -2.09 -4.79
C THR A 295 -1.45 -2.49 -5.78
N ASP A 296 -0.20 -2.13 -5.52
CA ASP A 296 0.87 -2.17 -6.53
C ASP A 296 0.45 -1.46 -7.83
N SER A 297 -0.33 -0.38 -7.66
CA SER A 297 -0.94 0.35 -8.76
C SER A 297 0.11 1.13 -9.53
N MET A 298 -0.02 1.11 -10.87
CA MET A 298 0.86 1.79 -11.80
C MET A 298 0.20 3.07 -12.36
N PHE A 299 1.01 3.92 -13.00
CA PHE A 299 0.56 5.14 -13.67
C PHE A 299 -0.64 4.90 -14.62
N ALA A 300 -0.73 3.72 -15.22
CA ALA A 300 -1.78 3.31 -16.17
C ALA A 300 -3.17 3.23 -15.55
N ASN A 301 -3.27 3.10 -14.22
CA ASN A 301 -4.55 3.13 -13.51
C ASN A 301 -5.30 4.45 -13.78
N GLY A 302 -6.55 4.37 -14.23
CA GLY A 302 -7.35 5.54 -14.58
C GLY A 302 -7.10 6.10 -15.98
N MET A 303 -6.16 5.55 -16.77
CA MET A 303 -5.88 5.97 -18.16
C MET A 303 -6.74 5.18 -19.15
N ALA A 304 -7.96 5.63 -19.40
CA ALA A 304 -8.97 4.89 -20.19
C ALA A 304 -8.53 4.54 -21.64
N HIS A 305 -7.65 5.32 -22.25
CA HIS A 305 -7.25 5.16 -23.65
C HIS A 305 -5.83 4.59 -23.83
N LEU A 306 -5.14 4.26 -22.72
CA LEU A 306 -3.82 3.64 -22.81
C LEU A 306 -3.99 2.16 -23.19
N GLU A 307 -3.30 1.71 -24.24
CA GLU A 307 -3.28 0.31 -24.68
C GLU A 307 -1.89 -0.31 -24.48
N GLN A 308 -0.86 0.40 -24.89
CA GLN A 308 0.54 -0.02 -24.77
C GLN A 308 1.38 1.15 -24.29
N PHE A 309 2.47 0.85 -23.61
CA PHE A 309 3.40 1.85 -23.08
C PHE A 309 4.83 1.30 -23.03
N GLU A 310 5.76 2.22 -22.95
CA GLU A 310 7.15 1.92 -22.63
C GLU A 310 7.53 2.61 -21.31
N LEU A 311 8.15 1.86 -20.42
CA LEU A 311 8.68 2.35 -19.15
C LEU A 311 10.16 2.00 -19.06
N PHE A 312 11.02 2.95 -19.39
CA PHE A 312 12.48 2.83 -19.32
C PHE A 312 13.04 1.52 -19.91
N GLY A 313 12.64 1.23 -21.16
CA GLY A 313 13.10 0.08 -21.92
C GLY A 313 12.31 -1.22 -21.65
N LEU A 314 11.27 -1.17 -20.84
CA LEU A 314 10.30 -2.24 -20.68
C LEU A 314 9.01 -1.88 -21.40
N GLN A 315 8.55 -2.78 -22.27
CA GLN A 315 7.28 -2.59 -22.96
C GLN A 315 6.16 -3.29 -22.20
N GLY A 316 5.08 -2.56 -21.97
CA GLY A 316 3.89 -3.06 -21.28
C GLY A 316 2.63 -2.83 -22.10
N ALA A 317 1.59 -3.57 -21.77
CA ALA A 317 0.27 -3.40 -22.34
C ALA A 317 -0.81 -3.50 -21.27
N VAL A 318 -1.88 -2.75 -21.46
CA VAL A 318 -3.13 -2.93 -20.72
C VAL A 318 -3.86 -4.10 -21.34
N HIS A 319 -4.20 -5.11 -20.54
CA HIS A 319 -4.97 -6.25 -21.05
C HIS A 319 -6.34 -5.77 -21.58
N LYS A 320 -6.89 -6.46 -22.57
CA LYS A 320 -8.17 -6.10 -23.22
C LYS A 320 -9.37 -6.02 -22.26
N SER A 321 -9.34 -6.76 -21.13
CA SER A 321 -10.33 -6.63 -20.05
C SER A 321 -10.14 -5.34 -19.25
N ARG A 322 -8.99 -4.68 -19.34
CA ARG A 322 -8.56 -3.49 -18.60
C ARG A 322 -8.43 -3.70 -17.08
N GLU A 323 -8.29 -4.94 -16.66
CA GLU A 323 -8.21 -5.31 -15.24
C GLU A 323 -6.79 -5.54 -14.74
N TYR A 324 -5.82 -5.75 -15.67
CA TYR A 324 -4.41 -5.91 -15.33
C TYR A 324 -3.47 -5.45 -16.45
N LEU A 325 -2.21 -5.29 -16.11
CA LEU A 325 -1.12 -4.94 -17.03
C LEU A 325 -0.21 -6.15 -17.22
N GLN A 326 0.42 -6.25 -18.39
CA GLN A 326 1.35 -7.33 -18.72
C GLN A 326 2.62 -6.79 -19.38
N VAL A 327 3.75 -7.46 -19.15
CA VAL A 327 5.00 -7.20 -19.87
C VAL A 327 4.91 -7.82 -21.26
N LEU A 328 5.10 -7.01 -22.31
CA LEU A 328 5.09 -7.51 -23.69
C LEU A 328 6.30 -8.41 -23.92
N GLY A 329 6.06 -9.54 -24.60
CA GLY A 329 7.09 -10.55 -24.85
C GLY A 329 7.28 -11.56 -23.70
N SER A 330 6.52 -11.44 -22.61
CA SER A 330 6.43 -12.42 -21.53
C SER A 330 5.00 -12.91 -21.39
N GLU A 331 4.79 -14.23 -21.40
CA GLU A 331 3.44 -14.81 -21.28
C GLU A 331 2.90 -14.76 -19.84
N ASN A 332 3.79 -14.62 -18.82
CA ASN A 332 3.43 -14.82 -17.42
C ASN A 332 3.90 -13.68 -16.49
N THR A 333 4.40 -12.56 -17.03
CA THR A 333 4.86 -11.45 -16.20
C THR A 333 3.84 -10.31 -16.24
N LEU A 334 3.22 -10.03 -15.09
CA LEU A 334 2.38 -8.86 -14.89
C LEU A 334 3.26 -7.61 -14.68
N PHE A 335 2.70 -6.44 -14.94
CA PHE A 335 3.39 -5.16 -14.84
C PHE A 335 2.76 -4.29 -13.76
N GLY A 336 2.83 -4.72 -12.48
CA GLY A 336 2.02 -4.12 -11.43
C GLY A 336 0.53 -4.14 -11.78
N SER A 337 -0.28 -3.34 -11.14
CA SER A 337 -1.74 -3.39 -11.28
C SER A 337 -2.37 -2.08 -11.77
N VAL A 338 -3.67 -2.15 -12.04
CA VAL A 338 -4.58 -0.99 -12.19
C VAL A 338 -5.62 -0.96 -11.06
N LEU A 339 -5.27 -1.54 -9.91
CA LEU A 339 -6.15 -1.70 -8.77
C LEU A 339 -6.32 -0.39 -8.00
N ASN A 340 -7.56 -0.09 -7.58
CA ASN A 340 -7.85 0.91 -6.57
C ASN A 340 -8.15 0.24 -5.21
N SER A 341 -7.78 0.89 -4.10
CA SER A 341 -7.92 0.30 -2.76
C SER A 341 -9.36 -0.09 -2.40
N ASN A 342 -10.38 0.68 -2.80
CA ASN A 342 -11.78 0.34 -2.56
C ASN A 342 -12.22 -0.91 -3.35
N VAL A 343 -11.66 -1.14 -4.53
CA VAL A 343 -11.89 -2.36 -5.33
C VAL A 343 -11.20 -3.54 -4.65
N GLY A 344 -9.94 -3.38 -4.24
CA GLY A 344 -9.22 -4.40 -3.48
C GLY A 344 -9.92 -4.78 -2.18
N PHE A 345 -10.44 -3.79 -1.43
CA PHE A 345 -11.23 -4.05 -0.23
C PHE A 345 -12.50 -4.87 -0.56
N SER A 346 -13.19 -4.52 -1.64
CA SER A 346 -14.37 -5.24 -2.11
C SER A 346 -14.05 -6.70 -2.46
N ASN A 347 -12.94 -6.93 -3.18
CA ASN A 347 -12.45 -8.27 -3.51
C ASN A 347 -12.18 -9.10 -2.25
N VAL A 348 -11.50 -8.52 -1.27
CA VAL A 348 -11.17 -9.21 -0.01
C VAL A 348 -12.44 -9.55 0.78
N ILE A 349 -13.42 -8.63 0.87
CA ILE A 349 -14.72 -8.94 1.50
C ILE A 349 -15.40 -10.10 0.79
N LEU A 350 -15.46 -10.08 -0.54
CA LEU A 350 -16.05 -11.16 -1.34
C LEU A 350 -15.37 -12.49 -1.04
N TRP A 351 -14.03 -12.54 -1.07
CA TRP A 351 -13.27 -13.76 -0.83
C TRP A 351 -13.40 -14.29 0.62
N LEU A 352 -13.56 -13.39 1.59
CA LEU A 352 -13.72 -13.77 2.99
C LEU A 352 -15.15 -14.27 3.30
N THR A 353 -16.17 -13.74 2.64
CA THR A 353 -17.58 -14.08 2.89
C THR A 353 -18.11 -15.24 2.07
N GLN A 354 -17.29 -15.79 1.16
CA GLN A 354 -17.64 -17.00 0.40
C GLN A 354 -16.86 -18.21 0.87
N GLU A 355 -17.48 -19.39 0.80
CA GLU A 355 -16.78 -20.64 0.94
C GLU A 355 -15.91 -20.88 -0.29
N MET A 356 -14.67 -21.32 -0.08
CA MET A 356 -13.67 -21.45 -1.14
C MET A 356 -12.75 -22.63 -0.88
N GLU A 357 -12.43 -23.41 -1.90
CA GLU A 357 -11.34 -24.38 -1.82
C GLU A 357 -10.00 -23.65 -1.73
N GLY A 358 -9.16 -24.05 -0.78
CA GLY A 358 -7.79 -23.55 -0.69
C GLY A 358 -6.84 -24.42 -1.52
N THR A 359 -5.71 -23.85 -1.89
CA THR A 359 -4.63 -24.58 -2.56
C THR A 359 -3.78 -25.34 -1.54
N TRP A 360 -3.53 -24.76 -0.38
CA TRP A 360 -2.78 -25.37 0.74
C TRP A 360 -3.69 -25.91 1.86
N HIS A 361 -4.96 -25.49 1.88
CA HIS A 361 -6.00 -25.96 2.77
C HIS A 361 -7.09 -26.67 1.96
N ARG A 362 -7.90 -27.49 2.63
CA ARG A 362 -9.01 -28.16 1.93
C ARG A 362 -10.10 -27.17 1.57
N THR A 363 -10.63 -26.49 2.57
CA THR A 363 -11.74 -25.55 2.39
C THR A 363 -11.66 -24.42 3.41
N HIS A 364 -11.87 -23.20 2.95
CA HIS A 364 -12.09 -22.02 3.78
C HIS A 364 -13.59 -21.76 3.89
N LYS A 365 -14.14 -21.80 5.09
CA LYS A 365 -15.54 -21.47 5.32
C LYS A 365 -15.78 -19.97 5.14
N ALA A 366 -16.98 -19.62 4.67
CA ALA A 366 -17.45 -18.24 4.64
C ALA A 366 -17.41 -17.61 6.05
N LEU A 367 -16.86 -16.42 6.18
CA LEU A 367 -16.95 -15.64 7.41
C LEU A 367 -18.25 -14.84 7.46
N PRO A 368 -18.83 -14.60 8.65
CA PRO A 368 -19.83 -13.58 8.83
C PRO A 368 -19.31 -12.22 8.34
N LEU A 369 -20.17 -11.38 7.75
CA LEU A 369 -19.77 -10.08 7.17
C LEU A 369 -19.03 -9.19 8.17
N ASN A 370 -19.46 -9.15 9.44
CA ASN A 370 -18.80 -8.35 10.46
C ASN A 370 -17.35 -8.80 10.71
N ASP A 371 -17.09 -10.12 10.73
CA ASP A 371 -15.75 -10.67 10.92
C ASP A 371 -14.87 -10.39 9.69
N ALA A 372 -15.43 -10.49 8.49
CA ALA A 372 -14.75 -10.12 7.25
C ALA A 372 -14.39 -8.63 7.22
N LEU A 373 -15.30 -7.74 7.65
CA LEU A 373 -15.05 -6.29 7.75
C LEU A 373 -13.93 -5.96 8.73
N LEU A 374 -13.89 -6.60 9.90
CA LEU A 374 -12.81 -6.42 10.89
C LEU A 374 -11.46 -6.85 10.33
N GLN A 375 -11.40 -8.04 9.71
CA GLN A 375 -10.16 -8.55 9.13
C GLN A 375 -9.68 -7.67 7.95
N ALA A 376 -10.58 -7.34 7.01
CA ALA A 376 -10.24 -6.47 5.88
C ALA A 376 -9.79 -5.09 6.35
N SER A 377 -10.52 -4.45 7.29
CA SER A 377 -10.13 -3.17 7.87
C SER A 377 -8.74 -3.21 8.52
N ALA A 378 -8.41 -4.29 9.22
CA ALA A 378 -7.09 -4.46 9.79
C ALA A 378 -6.00 -4.54 8.70
N MET A 379 -6.23 -5.33 7.63
CA MET A 379 -5.26 -5.54 6.54
C MET A 379 -5.06 -4.30 5.66
N PHE A 380 -6.07 -3.43 5.51
CA PHE A 380 -5.97 -2.20 4.73
C PHE A 380 -5.56 -0.96 5.54
N SER A 381 -5.65 -0.99 6.87
CA SER A 381 -5.45 0.21 7.68
C SER A 381 -4.58 -0.03 8.91
N SER A 382 -5.00 -0.89 9.84
CA SER A 382 -4.29 -1.07 11.12
C SER A 382 -2.91 -1.71 10.95
N ASN A 383 -2.79 -2.73 10.10
CA ASN A 383 -1.53 -3.44 9.90
C ASN A 383 -0.47 -2.58 9.20
N PRO A 384 -0.78 -1.87 8.08
CA PRO A 384 0.18 -0.95 7.49
C PRO A 384 0.54 0.19 8.46
N ALA A 385 -0.40 0.69 9.29
CA ALA A 385 -0.10 1.68 10.31
C ALA A 385 0.87 1.13 11.37
N LYS A 386 0.70 -0.13 11.81
CA LYS A 386 1.62 -0.81 12.73
C LYS A 386 3.00 -1.01 12.12
N LEU A 387 3.08 -1.46 10.86
CA LEU A 387 4.33 -1.60 10.12
C LEU A 387 5.12 -0.29 10.08
N LEU A 388 4.44 0.81 9.78
CA LEU A 388 5.02 2.16 9.67
C LEU A 388 5.26 2.84 11.04
N GLY A 389 4.83 2.22 12.15
CA GLY A 389 4.99 2.80 13.49
C GLY A 389 4.10 4.02 13.77
N ILE A 390 2.97 4.14 13.06
CA ILE A 390 2.01 5.26 13.18
C ILE A 390 0.64 4.81 13.73
N PHE A 391 0.50 3.56 14.13
CA PHE A 391 -0.75 3.07 14.70
C PHE A 391 -1.04 3.72 16.04
N ASP A 392 -0.03 3.83 16.90
CA ASP A 392 -0.15 4.46 18.21
C ASP A 392 0.33 5.91 18.19
N SER A 393 -0.18 6.72 19.14
CA SER A 393 0.28 8.09 19.29
C SER A 393 1.72 8.13 19.79
N GLY A 394 2.54 8.97 19.17
CA GLY A 394 3.94 9.13 19.56
C GLY A 394 4.65 10.25 18.79
N LYS A 395 5.80 10.72 19.29
CA LYS A 395 6.61 11.79 18.66
C LYS A 395 5.80 13.04 18.26
N GLY A 396 4.79 13.41 19.05
CA GLY A 396 3.94 14.58 18.78
C GLY A 396 2.83 14.37 17.74
N GLN A 397 2.68 13.14 17.22
CA GLN A 397 1.60 12.79 16.28
C GLN A 397 0.56 11.89 16.96
N LYS A 398 -0.69 12.04 16.53
CA LYS A 398 -1.77 11.11 16.90
C LYS A 398 -1.71 9.87 16.04
N GLY A 399 -2.00 8.71 16.66
CA GLY A 399 -2.07 7.43 15.92
C GLY A 399 -3.19 7.44 14.90
N THR A 400 -3.08 6.58 13.88
CA THR A 400 -4.07 6.42 12.81
C THR A 400 -4.29 4.93 12.48
N GLY A 401 -5.20 4.62 11.56
CA GLY A 401 -5.46 3.25 11.09
C GLY A 401 -6.52 2.48 11.90
N SER A 402 -7.27 3.14 12.78
CA SER A 402 -8.46 2.57 13.44
C SER A 402 -9.45 3.66 13.83
N VAL A 403 -10.72 3.27 14.02
CA VAL A 403 -11.78 4.16 14.51
C VAL A 403 -11.83 4.06 16.04
N GLU A 404 -11.00 4.88 16.72
CA GLU A 404 -10.87 4.89 18.19
C GLU A 404 -10.72 6.32 18.71
N VAL A 405 -11.27 6.58 19.88
CA VAL A 405 -11.14 7.88 20.56
C VAL A 405 -9.66 8.21 20.80
N GLY A 406 -9.27 9.43 20.50
CA GLY A 406 -7.90 9.95 20.65
C GLY A 406 -7.02 9.79 19.42
N LYS A 407 -7.46 9.05 18.41
CA LYS A 407 -6.76 8.88 17.13
C LYS A 407 -7.06 10.00 16.13
N SER A 408 -6.19 10.16 15.15
CA SER A 408 -6.42 11.02 13.99
C SER A 408 -7.70 10.61 13.26
N ALA A 409 -8.51 11.56 12.90
CA ALA A 409 -9.73 11.33 12.13
C ALA A 409 -9.43 11.15 10.64
N ASP A 410 -8.60 10.17 10.32
CA ASP A 410 -8.36 9.65 8.97
C ASP A 410 -9.38 8.52 8.75
N LEU A 411 -10.54 8.87 8.20
CA LEU A 411 -11.72 8.00 8.13
C LEU A 411 -12.33 8.01 6.72
N ILE A 412 -13.09 6.96 6.42
CA ILE A 412 -13.97 6.93 5.25
C ILE A 412 -15.41 6.62 5.66
N VAL A 413 -16.36 7.23 4.95
CA VAL A 413 -17.78 6.88 5.00
C VAL A 413 -18.14 6.26 3.66
N ALA A 414 -18.65 5.03 3.68
CA ALA A 414 -18.83 4.23 2.49
C ALA A 414 -20.13 3.40 2.50
N ASP A 415 -20.68 3.18 1.31
CA ASP A 415 -21.72 2.18 1.06
C ASP A 415 -21.06 0.86 0.67
N LEU A 416 -21.54 -0.25 1.20
CA LEU A 416 -21.17 -1.60 0.75
C LEU A 416 -22.43 -2.28 0.20
N LYS A 417 -22.53 -2.40 -1.12
CA LYS A 417 -23.68 -2.98 -1.82
C LYS A 417 -23.20 -4.04 -2.81
N ALA A 418 -23.79 -5.22 -2.75
CA ALA A 418 -23.40 -6.35 -3.62
C ALA A 418 -21.87 -6.52 -3.67
N ASP A 419 -21.24 -6.53 -2.49
CA ASP A 419 -19.79 -6.66 -2.26
C ASP A 419 -18.91 -5.55 -2.88
N LYS A 420 -19.51 -4.43 -3.32
CA LYS A 420 -18.81 -3.26 -3.85
C LYS A 420 -18.79 -2.12 -2.85
N LEU A 421 -17.59 -1.69 -2.45
CA LEU A 421 -17.39 -0.54 -1.58
C LEU A 421 -17.33 0.75 -2.39
N SER A 422 -18.26 1.66 -2.12
CA SER A 422 -18.34 2.99 -2.74
C SER A 422 -18.11 4.06 -1.69
N ILE A 423 -17.01 4.80 -1.79
CA ILE A 423 -16.65 5.84 -0.83
C ILE A 423 -17.48 7.10 -1.11
N SER A 424 -18.21 7.59 -0.12
CA SER A 424 -18.95 8.85 -0.22
C SER A 424 -18.18 10.04 0.36
N HIS A 425 -17.46 9.82 1.46
CA HIS A 425 -16.63 10.83 2.10
C HIS A 425 -15.30 10.22 2.50
N ASN A 426 -14.24 10.97 2.32
CA ASN A 426 -12.93 10.70 2.87
C ASN A 426 -12.56 11.85 3.80
N LEU A 427 -12.09 11.54 4.99
CA LEU A 427 -11.68 12.50 6.01
C LEU A 427 -10.18 12.37 6.24
N LEU A 428 -9.47 13.49 6.09
CA LEU A 428 -8.04 13.59 6.40
C LEU A 428 -7.87 14.51 7.61
N LYS A 429 -7.42 13.94 8.72
CA LYS A 429 -7.34 14.68 9.99
C LYS A 429 -8.62 15.51 10.25
N GLY A 430 -9.77 14.91 9.99
CA GLY A 430 -11.08 15.54 10.17
C GLY A 430 -11.51 16.52 9.07
N THR A 431 -10.66 16.85 8.10
CA THR A 431 -11.09 17.62 6.92
C THR A 431 -11.90 16.73 5.99
N VAL A 432 -13.14 17.12 5.70
CA VAL A 432 -14.10 16.33 4.93
C VAL A 432 -13.93 16.57 3.44
N HIS A 433 -13.75 15.49 2.69
CA HIS A 433 -13.72 15.48 1.23
C HIS A 433 -14.85 14.58 0.70
N GLU A 434 -15.83 15.18 0.03
CA GLU A 434 -16.86 14.43 -0.69
C GLU A 434 -16.27 13.90 -2.00
N THR A 435 -16.29 12.59 -2.21
CA THR A 435 -15.61 11.96 -3.37
C THR A 435 -16.20 12.37 -4.73
N LYS A 436 -17.48 12.78 -4.77
CA LYS A 436 -18.12 13.33 -5.99
C LYS A 436 -17.53 14.68 -6.43
N ASN A 437 -16.82 15.39 -5.54
CA ASN A 437 -16.26 16.73 -5.78
C ASN A 437 -14.75 16.69 -6.07
N LEU A 438 -14.11 15.52 -6.01
CA LEU A 438 -12.70 15.27 -6.31
C LEU A 438 -12.53 14.92 -7.82
#